data_01bc522010f7bac5c3c783e4f32d3439
#
_entry.id   01bc522010f7bac5c3c783e4f32d3439
#
_cell.length_a   1.000
_cell.length_b   1.000
_cell.length_c   1.000
_cell.angle_alpha   90.00
_cell.angle_beta   90.00
_cell.angle_gamma   90.00
#
_symmetry.space_group_name_H-M   'P 1'
#
loop_
_entity.id
_entity.type
_entity.pdbx_description
1 polymer ?
#
loop_
_entity_poly.entity_id
_entity_poly.type
_entity_poly.pdbx_seq_one_letter_code
_entity_poly.pdbx_strand_id
1 'polypeptide(L)'
;MKRYQWKKWLIGAAISVMAVGSLAYASSEETQSSETSESTLEAPQIEWEDEWVIPEGISIGQIDLKGMTVADAKTAVNKLADQLLNREITVDMNGKEYKTTPKDVGVTWANPQVVDEAFSHMTKGNFVKRYKNQVDLKTEPVALNIQLNVNEQAVTNYAQSLVDACTVQVVEPSVTRSNGKFQVVEGKNGAAFNVEEIKTALLTPLGDVTNTDAISIKPTVTETKPQYAADIFSHFSEQPLGSCTTKFNTAASEANRCTNIELSANNMNGHVFMPGEEISTLAMFGDVTEANGYKSAGTYSNGKVVDGIGGGICQTTTTLYDAVLAAELEVVYRRNHSMMVDYVDPAKDATVDYASGSDFKFKNNTDYPIYIESYRNDNTVTVNIYGTETRPANRKVEYVSKILEYSFPEENAPFFEVRVDPSIKMGWGWPSEKHRVAVNCHPQVQAELYKNVYVDGQLTEQTQIGGLNKYRYSSGVIYVARDTQVSVVDPAPGTNKQRVLSLYLTFLDGETVGPEVPADWSKQKLAQHEAALQQKMKELGR
;
A
#
# COMPACT_ATOMS: atom_id res chain seq x y z
N MET A 1 -23.25 -12.75 -10.32
CA MET A 1 -22.43 -13.97 -10.48
C MET A 1 -21.36 -13.73 -11.53
N LYS A 2 -20.14 -13.44 -11.15
CA LYS A 2 -18.89 -13.64 -11.93
C LYS A 2 -17.75 -13.44 -10.94
N ARG A 3 -17.08 -14.55 -10.60
CA ARG A 3 -15.92 -14.60 -9.72
C ARG A 3 -14.72 -14.07 -10.47
N TYR A 4 -14.05 -13.05 -9.95
CA TYR A 4 -12.71 -12.64 -10.36
C TYR A 4 -11.71 -13.33 -9.43
N GLN A 5 -10.90 -14.23 -10.00
CA GLN A 5 -9.76 -14.84 -9.32
C GLN A 5 -8.54 -13.94 -9.50
N TRP A 6 -7.96 -13.49 -8.42
CA TRP A 6 -6.65 -12.83 -8.39
C TRP A 6 -5.57 -13.88 -8.23
N LYS A 7 -4.72 -14.01 -9.24
CA LYS A 7 -3.51 -14.83 -9.17
C LYS A 7 -2.43 -14.07 -8.42
N LYS A 8 -1.99 -14.63 -7.31
CA LYS A 8 -0.78 -14.23 -6.57
C LYS A 8 0.45 -14.66 -7.37
N TRP A 9 1.37 -13.75 -7.63
CA TRP A 9 2.73 -14.05 -8.05
C TRP A 9 3.63 -14.08 -6.83
N LEU A 10 4.14 -15.27 -6.51
CA LEU A 10 5.24 -15.47 -5.56
C LEU A 10 6.53 -15.53 -6.37
N ILE A 11 7.45 -14.62 -6.09
CA ILE A 11 8.84 -14.68 -6.53
C ILE A 11 9.59 -15.48 -5.47
N GLY A 12 10.04 -16.67 -5.85
CA GLY A 12 10.98 -17.47 -5.06
C GLY A 12 12.30 -17.60 -5.79
N ALA A 13 13.32 -16.93 -5.31
CA ALA A 13 14.70 -17.17 -5.72
C ALA A 13 15.21 -18.47 -5.10
N ALA A 14 15.74 -19.37 -5.91
CA ALA A 14 16.56 -20.46 -5.44
C ALA A 14 17.76 -20.64 -6.35
N ILE A 15 18.91 -20.25 -5.83
CA ILE A 15 20.25 -20.61 -6.29
C ILE A 15 20.48 -22.06 -5.92
N SER A 16 20.92 -22.89 -6.88
CA SER A 16 21.64 -24.13 -6.57
C SER A 16 22.67 -24.43 -7.64
N VAL A 17 23.89 -24.22 -7.25
CA VAL A 17 25.11 -24.80 -7.85
C VAL A 17 25.17 -26.25 -7.45
N MET A 18 25.42 -27.17 -8.41
CA MET A 18 26.20 -28.40 -8.16
C MET A 18 26.79 -28.90 -9.45
N ALA A 19 28.09 -28.95 -9.45
CA ALA A 19 28.99 -29.73 -10.32
C ALA A 19 29.10 -31.15 -9.81
N VAL A 20 29.80 -31.99 -10.61
CA VAL A 20 30.29 -33.36 -10.41
C VAL A 20 29.54 -34.33 -11.32
N GLY A 21 30.10 -34.90 -12.39
CA GLY A 21 31.39 -35.62 -12.46
C GLY A 21 31.18 -37.12 -12.25
N SER A 22 31.52 -37.86 -13.26
CA SER A 22 32.05 -39.25 -13.26
C SER A 22 31.39 -40.11 -14.33
N LEU A 23 32.20 -40.51 -15.33
CA LEU A 23 32.96 -41.78 -15.36
C LEU A 23 32.10 -43.03 -15.11
N ALA A 24 31.93 -43.81 -16.15
CA ALA A 24 32.49 -45.16 -16.21
C ALA A 24 31.77 -45.99 -17.29
N TYR A 25 32.53 -46.51 -18.06
CA TYR A 25 32.96 -47.90 -18.28
C TYR A 25 32.20 -48.70 -19.33
N ALA A 26 33.02 -49.17 -20.20
CA ALA A 26 32.96 -50.11 -21.27
C ALA A 26 32.25 -51.45 -20.95
N SER A 27 31.65 -52.01 -21.96
CA SER A 27 31.93 -53.40 -22.26
C SER A 27 31.61 -53.69 -23.73
N SER A 28 32.57 -54.33 -24.32
CA SER A 28 32.70 -54.94 -25.62
C SER A 28 31.59 -55.94 -25.93
N GLU A 29 31.19 -55.99 -27.19
CA GLU A 29 31.00 -57.25 -27.88
C GLU A 29 31.24 -57.06 -29.39
N GLU A 30 32.22 -57.81 -29.88
CA GLU A 30 32.54 -57.97 -31.27
C GLU A 30 31.40 -58.64 -32.03
N THR A 31 31.10 -58.11 -33.20
CA THR A 31 30.64 -58.98 -34.29
C THR A 31 31.31 -58.55 -35.58
N GLN A 32 32.24 -59.37 -36.04
CA GLN A 32 32.83 -59.32 -37.37
C GLN A 32 31.75 -59.54 -38.43
N SER A 33 31.70 -58.68 -39.42
CA SER A 33 31.34 -59.04 -40.77
C SER A 33 32.24 -58.32 -41.76
N SER A 34 32.89 -59.09 -42.53
CA SER A 34 33.88 -58.85 -43.58
C SER A 34 33.29 -58.07 -44.76
N GLU A 35 34.22 -57.35 -45.40
CA GLU A 35 34.32 -57.05 -46.85
C GLU A 35 33.49 -55.88 -47.35
N THR A 36 34.07 -54.87 -47.96
CA THR A 36 34.96 -54.91 -49.15
C THR A 36 35.74 -53.60 -49.17
N SER A 37 37.04 -53.76 -49.42
CA SER A 37 37.97 -52.68 -49.69
C SER A 37 37.70 -52.04 -51.06
N GLU A 38 36.88 -51.01 -51.10
CA GLU A 38 37.04 -49.98 -52.14
C GLU A 38 38.10 -49.01 -51.62
N SER A 39 39.26 -49.04 -52.15
CA SER A 39 40.31 -48.05 -52.00
C SER A 39 39.80 -46.75 -52.69
N THR A 40 39.05 -45.97 -52.00
CA THR A 40 38.93 -44.54 -52.28
C THR A 40 40.33 -43.99 -51.98
N LEU A 41 41.08 -43.75 -53.03
CA LEU A 41 42.24 -42.88 -52.99
C LEU A 41 41.76 -41.56 -52.43
N GLU A 42 41.87 -41.37 -51.14
CA GLU A 42 41.75 -40.03 -50.54
C GLU A 42 42.71 -39.13 -51.34
N ALA A 43 42.15 -38.17 -52.03
CA ALA A 43 42.94 -37.12 -52.66
C ALA A 43 43.83 -36.55 -51.54
N PRO A 44 45.16 -36.41 -51.75
CA PRO A 44 46.00 -35.86 -50.71
C PRO A 44 45.41 -34.56 -50.21
N GLN A 45 45.17 -34.49 -48.92
CA GLN A 45 44.83 -33.22 -48.27
C GLN A 45 46.04 -32.33 -48.48
N ILE A 46 45.96 -31.42 -49.41
CA ILE A 46 46.99 -30.41 -49.63
C ILE A 46 46.88 -29.48 -48.42
N GLU A 47 47.89 -29.58 -47.52
CA GLU A 47 48.05 -28.53 -46.54
C GLU A 47 48.29 -27.20 -47.29
N TRP A 48 47.42 -26.27 -47.08
CA TRP A 48 47.52 -24.96 -47.74
C TRP A 48 48.64 -24.21 -47.06
N GLU A 49 49.72 -23.97 -47.81
CA GLU A 49 50.76 -23.10 -47.33
C GLU A 49 50.26 -21.66 -47.34
N ASP A 50 50.42 -20.97 -46.20
CA ASP A 50 49.98 -19.57 -46.01
C ASP A 50 50.56 -18.59 -47.05
N GLU A 51 51.59 -19.01 -47.79
CA GLU A 51 52.27 -18.25 -48.83
C GLU A 51 51.59 -18.28 -50.22
N TRP A 52 50.53 -19.08 -50.40
CA TRP A 52 49.83 -19.12 -51.68
C TRP A 52 49.13 -17.77 -51.99
N VAL A 53 49.35 -17.28 -53.22
CA VAL A 53 48.80 -16.01 -53.67
C VAL A 53 47.42 -16.19 -54.28
N ILE A 54 46.45 -15.41 -53.81
CA ILE A 54 45.07 -15.40 -54.31
C ILE A 54 44.99 -14.65 -55.63
N PRO A 55 44.35 -15.23 -56.69
CA PRO A 55 44.21 -14.57 -57.99
C PRO A 55 43.14 -13.46 -57.97
N GLU A 56 43.06 -12.74 -59.06
CA GLU A 56 42.01 -11.76 -59.35
C GLU A 56 40.63 -12.43 -59.39
N GLY A 57 39.60 -11.73 -58.90
CA GLY A 57 38.22 -12.16 -58.97
C GLY A 57 37.67 -12.78 -57.69
N ILE A 58 38.37 -12.65 -56.56
CA ILE A 58 37.85 -13.05 -55.24
C ILE A 58 37.87 -11.87 -54.27
N SER A 59 36.73 -11.60 -53.64
CA SER A 59 36.61 -10.57 -52.59
C SER A 59 35.86 -11.07 -51.39
N ILE A 60 36.16 -10.50 -50.23
CA ILE A 60 35.41 -10.72 -48.98
C ILE A 60 34.99 -9.37 -48.43
N GLY A 61 33.67 -9.09 -48.49
CA GLY A 61 33.14 -7.79 -48.19
C GLY A 61 33.74 -6.72 -49.11
N GLN A 62 34.39 -5.71 -48.54
CA GLN A 62 35.05 -4.62 -49.28
C GLN A 62 36.51 -4.93 -49.58
N ILE A 63 37.02 -6.10 -49.16
CA ILE A 63 38.45 -6.48 -49.36
C ILE A 63 38.59 -7.25 -50.67
N ASP A 64 39.28 -6.65 -51.66
CA ASP A 64 39.78 -7.40 -52.83
C ASP A 64 41.01 -8.22 -52.41
N LEU A 65 40.93 -9.53 -52.58
CA LEU A 65 41.99 -10.44 -52.16
C LEU A 65 43.08 -10.64 -53.24
N LYS A 66 42.97 -9.98 -54.40
CA LYS A 66 43.92 -10.07 -55.52
C LYS A 66 45.33 -9.79 -55.07
N GLY A 67 46.20 -10.76 -55.28
CA GLY A 67 47.63 -10.66 -54.98
C GLY A 67 48.02 -10.79 -53.52
N MET A 68 47.06 -11.01 -52.61
CA MET A 68 47.35 -11.34 -51.21
C MET A 68 47.76 -12.78 -51.03
N THR A 69 48.65 -13.05 -50.10
CA THR A 69 48.84 -14.42 -49.60
C THR A 69 47.63 -14.83 -48.78
N VAL A 70 47.43 -16.14 -48.54
CA VAL A 70 46.33 -16.60 -47.66
C VAL A 70 46.49 -16.04 -46.25
N ALA A 71 47.73 -15.94 -45.75
CA ALA A 71 48.03 -15.34 -44.44
C ALA A 71 47.66 -13.86 -44.38
N ASP A 72 47.98 -13.08 -45.43
CA ASP A 72 47.61 -11.65 -45.54
C ASP A 72 46.09 -11.47 -45.62
N ALA A 73 45.40 -12.32 -46.40
CA ALA A 73 43.96 -12.31 -46.52
C ALA A 73 43.29 -12.62 -45.17
N LYS A 74 43.75 -13.65 -44.43
CA LYS A 74 43.29 -13.96 -43.07
C LYS A 74 43.49 -12.75 -42.13
N THR A 75 44.67 -12.13 -42.20
CA THR A 75 44.96 -10.94 -41.38
C THR A 75 44.05 -9.78 -41.70
N ALA A 76 43.81 -9.48 -42.97
CA ALA A 76 42.93 -8.39 -43.39
C ALA A 76 41.48 -8.64 -43.04
N VAL A 77 40.98 -9.88 -43.18
CA VAL A 77 39.59 -10.24 -42.88
C VAL A 77 39.39 -10.29 -41.36
N ASN A 78 40.33 -10.82 -40.58
CA ASN A 78 40.29 -10.78 -39.10
C ASN A 78 40.21 -9.32 -38.61
N LYS A 79 41.04 -8.43 -39.18
CA LYS A 79 41.00 -7.02 -38.84
C LYS A 79 39.62 -6.38 -39.12
N LEU A 80 39.00 -6.73 -40.24
CA LEU A 80 37.65 -6.24 -40.57
C LEU A 80 36.60 -6.80 -39.60
N ALA A 81 36.68 -8.10 -39.26
CA ALA A 81 35.81 -8.72 -38.29
C ALA A 81 35.96 -8.07 -36.90
N ASP A 82 37.21 -7.83 -36.48
CA ASP A 82 37.48 -7.15 -35.20
C ASP A 82 36.94 -5.72 -35.19
N GLN A 83 37.04 -4.98 -36.28
CA GLN A 83 36.46 -3.65 -36.42
C GLN A 83 34.95 -3.69 -36.29
N LEU A 84 34.28 -4.67 -36.92
CA LEU A 84 32.82 -4.83 -36.84
C LEU A 84 32.36 -5.21 -35.40
N LEU A 85 33.11 -6.08 -34.73
CA LEU A 85 32.76 -6.56 -33.39
C LEU A 85 33.08 -5.56 -32.27
N ASN A 86 34.09 -4.70 -32.45
CA ASN A 86 34.55 -3.77 -31.41
C ASN A 86 34.25 -2.28 -31.74
N ARG A 87 33.49 -1.99 -32.79
CA ARG A 87 33.03 -0.62 -33.04
C ARG A 87 32.20 -0.12 -31.85
N GLU A 88 32.33 1.17 -31.55
CA GLU A 88 31.61 1.76 -30.42
C GLU A 88 30.10 1.82 -30.69
N ILE A 89 29.31 1.41 -29.74
CA ILE A 89 27.87 1.67 -29.67
C ILE A 89 27.63 2.69 -28.58
N THR A 90 27.04 3.82 -28.92
CA THR A 90 26.62 4.84 -27.96
C THR A 90 25.10 4.95 -27.98
N VAL A 91 24.45 4.75 -26.81
CA VAL A 91 23.02 4.95 -26.63
C VAL A 91 22.81 6.15 -25.71
N ASP A 92 22.26 7.24 -26.28
CA ASP A 92 21.89 8.46 -25.52
C ASP A 92 20.50 8.33 -24.90
N MET A 93 20.49 7.94 -23.63
CA MET A 93 19.26 7.81 -22.83
C MET A 93 18.93 9.17 -22.17
N ASN A 94 18.33 10.08 -22.93
CA ASN A 94 17.93 11.43 -22.48
C ASN A 94 19.10 12.25 -21.87
N GLY A 95 20.23 12.29 -22.59
CA GLY A 95 21.42 13.04 -22.18
C GLY A 95 22.41 12.26 -21.33
N LYS A 96 22.12 11.01 -21.01
CA LYS A 96 23.05 10.08 -20.39
C LYS A 96 23.51 9.04 -21.41
N GLU A 97 24.79 9.10 -21.76
CA GLU A 97 25.38 8.17 -22.74
C GLU A 97 25.79 6.85 -22.08
N TYR A 98 25.41 5.75 -22.72
CA TYR A 98 25.84 4.40 -22.39
C TYR A 98 26.64 3.86 -23.56
N LYS A 99 27.85 3.37 -23.29
CA LYS A 99 28.79 2.88 -24.30
C LYS A 99 28.98 1.37 -24.15
N THR A 100 29.02 0.69 -25.29
CA THR A 100 29.24 -0.75 -25.39
C THR A 100 29.81 -1.10 -26.77
N THR A 101 29.97 -2.39 -27.05
CA THR A 101 30.38 -2.88 -28.38
C THR A 101 29.44 -3.99 -28.87
N PRO A 102 29.37 -4.26 -30.18
CA PRO A 102 28.62 -5.40 -30.71
C PRO A 102 28.95 -6.73 -30.03
N LYS A 103 30.21 -6.98 -29.73
CA LYS A 103 30.66 -8.18 -29.02
C LYS A 103 30.04 -8.29 -27.62
N ASP A 104 30.01 -7.20 -26.87
CA ASP A 104 29.46 -7.17 -25.50
C ASP A 104 27.95 -7.37 -25.48
N VAL A 105 27.24 -7.01 -26.54
CA VAL A 105 25.80 -7.25 -26.69
C VAL A 105 25.47 -8.55 -27.41
N GLY A 106 26.42 -9.47 -27.52
CA GLY A 106 26.18 -10.83 -27.96
C GLY A 106 26.28 -11.05 -29.47
N VAL A 107 27.01 -10.18 -30.21
CA VAL A 107 27.34 -10.41 -31.63
C VAL A 107 28.59 -11.23 -31.73
N THR A 108 28.56 -12.25 -32.59
CA THR A 108 29.70 -13.14 -32.86
C THR A 108 29.93 -13.25 -34.36
N TRP A 109 31.16 -13.56 -34.75
CA TRP A 109 31.52 -13.86 -36.14
C TRP A 109 31.10 -15.28 -36.48
N ALA A 110 30.17 -15.45 -37.42
CA ALA A 110 29.54 -16.74 -37.72
C ALA A 110 30.36 -17.62 -38.69
N ASN A 111 31.18 -17.01 -39.55
CA ASN A 111 31.95 -17.73 -40.60
C ASN A 111 33.46 -17.38 -40.58
N PRO A 112 34.21 -17.67 -39.50
CA PRO A 112 35.63 -17.35 -39.41
C PRO A 112 36.49 -18.05 -40.47
N GLN A 113 35.96 -19.11 -41.08
CA GLN A 113 36.60 -19.87 -42.16
C GLN A 113 36.37 -19.28 -43.58
N VAL A 114 35.77 -18.07 -43.70
CA VAL A 114 35.39 -17.47 -44.99
C VAL A 114 36.57 -17.29 -45.96
N VAL A 115 37.80 -17.10 -45.46
CA VAL A 115 39.02 -17.07 -46.27
C VAL A 115 39.34 -18.42 -46.84
N ASP A 116 39.21 -19.50 -46.03
CA ASP A 116 39.45 -20.88 -46.51
C ASP A 116 38.36 -21.29 -47.51
N GLU A 117 37.13 -20.82 -47.32
CA GLU A 117 36.04 -20.97 -48.31
C GLU A 117 36.39 -20.27 -49.61
N ALA A 118 36.77 -19.00 -49.56
CA ALA A 118 37.22 -18.23 -50.75
C ALA A 118 38.33 -18.94 -51.48
N PHE A 119 39.34 -19.43 -50.77
CA PHE A 119 40.45 -20.15 -51.30
C PHE A 119 40.03 -21.48 -51.92
N SER A 120 39.03 -22.14 -51.40
CA SER A 120 38.52 -23.42 -51.91
C SER A 120 37.97 -23.28 -53.36
N HIS A 121 37.49 -22.12 -53.77
CA HIS A 121 36.98 -21.87 -55.12
C HIS A 121 38.06 -22.07 -56.17
N MET A 122 39.32 -21.78 -55.87
CA MET A 122 40.45 -21.96 -56.84
C MET A 122 41.15 -23.30 -56.69
N THR A 123 41.03 -23.98 -55.56
CA THR A 123 41.83 -25.17 -55.24
C THR A 123 41.07 -26.49 -55.31
N LYS A 124 39.74 -26.44 -55.40
CA LYS A 124 38.87 -27.61 -55.41
C LYS A 124 38.86 -28.34 -56.75
N GLY A 125 39.12 -29.63 -56.73
CA GLY A 125 39.10 -30.50 -57.90
C GLY A 125 40.48 -30.85 -58.47
N ASN A 126 40.48 -31.53 -59.65
CA ASN A 126 41.74 -31.92 -60.31
C ASN A 126 42.41 -30.69 -60.99
N PHE A 127 43.66 -30.85 -61.48
CA PHE A 127 44.44 -29.74 -62.02
C PHE A 127 43.70 -28.94 -63.15
N VAL A 128 43.01 -29.65 -64.04
CA VAL A 128 42.28 -29.05 -65.16
C VAL A 128 41.14 -28.20 -64.64
N LYS A 129 40.41 -28.70 -63.63
CA LYS A 129 39.31 -27.99 -62.98
C LYS A 129 39.82 -26.77 -62.22
N ARG A 130 40.94 -26.87 -61.52
CA ARG A 130 41.56 -25.73 -60.82
C ARG A 130 41.97 -24.63 -61.76
N TYR A 131 42.64 -24.99 -62.90
CA TYR A 131 43.01 -24.02 -63.92
C TYR A 131 41.78 -23.33 -64.53
N LYS A 132 40.74 -24.10 -64.86
CA LYS A 132 39.49 -23.52 -65.36
C LYS A 132 38.87 -22.58 -64.32
N ASN A 133 38.76 -22.99 -63.07
CA ASN A 133 38.23 -22.14 -62.00
C ASN A 133 38.98 -20.80 -61.90
N GLN A 134 40.30 -20.81 -61.96
CA GLN A 134 41.13 -19.58 -61.96
C GLN A 134 40.88 -18.67 -63.16
N VAL A 135 40.61 -19.24 -64.35
CA VAL A 135 40.29 -18.47 -65.55
C VAL A 135 38.88 -17.89 -65.43
N ASP A 136 37.94 -18.70 -64.98
CA ASP A 136 36.53 -18.31 -64.81
C ASP A 136 36.35 -17.17 -63.78
N LEU A 137 37.20 -17.12 -62.73
CA LEU A 137 37.19 -16.05 -61.71
C LEU A 137 37.35 -14.63 -62.29
N LYS A 138 37.96 -14.50 -63.47
CA LYS A 138 38.12 -13.19 -64.17
C LYS A 138 36.81 -12.69 -64.77
N THR A 139 35.93 -13.60 -65.15
CA THR A 139 34.65 -13.30 -65.80
C THR A 139 33.46 -13.49 -64.88
N GLU A 140 33.61 -14.39 -63.89
CA GLU A 140 32.61 -14.72 -62.88
C GLU A 140 33.26 -14.58 -61.49
N PRO A 141 33.43 -13.37 -60.98
CA PRO A 141 34.08 -13.13 -59.69
C PRO A 141 33.23 -13.68 -58.52
N VAL A 142 33.93 -14.18 -57.50
CA VAL A 142 33.37 -14.68 -56.27
C VAL A 142 33.43 -13.58 -55.19
N ALA A 143 32.27 -13.11 -54.76
CA ALA A 143 32.14 -12.16 -53.68
C ALA A 143 31.53 -12.86 -52.48
N LEU A 144 32.32 -13.00 -51.41
CA LEU A 144 31.90 -13.53 -50.11
C LEU A 144 31.74 -12.38 -49.11
N ASN A 145 31.05 -12.63 -48.02
CA ASN A 145 30.90 -11.63 -46.96
C ASN A 145 31.19 -12.24 -45.58
N ILE A 146 31.65 -11.41 -44.66
CA ILE A 146 31.65 -11.74 -43.25
C ILE A 146 30.17 -11.91 -42.83
N GLN A 147 29.89 -12.94 -42.07
CA GLN A 147 28.58 -13.19 -41.48
C GLN A 147 28.65 -12.97 -40.00
N LEU A 148 27.77 -12.14 -39.47
CA LEU A 148 27.62 -11.92 -38.06
C LEU A 148 26.37 -12.67 -37.54
N ASN A 149 26.50 -13.33 -36.43
CA ASN A 149 25.39 -13.89 -35.71
C ASN A 149 25.03 -12.93 -34.59
N VAL A 150 23.85 -12.31 -34.67
CA VAL A 150 23.32 -11.38 -33.69
C VAL A 150 22.40 -12.15 -32.76
N ASN A 151 22.76 -12.25 -31.48
CA ASN A 151 21.90 -12.86 -30.47
C ASN A 151 20.80 -11.84 -30.05
N GLU A 152 19.61 -11.97 -30.64
CA GLU A 152 18.49 -11.06 -30.34
C GLU A 152 18.11 -11.02 -28.86
N GLN A 153 18.22 -12.14 -28.13
CA GLN A 153 17.93 -12.17 -26.70
C GLN A 153 18.94 -11.35 -25.90
N ALA A 154 20.24 -11.40 -26.28
CA ALA A 154 21.26 -10.60 -25.62
C ALA A 154 21.06 -9.10 -25.89
N VAL A 155 20.70 -8.72 -27.13
CA VAL A 155 20.34 -7.35 -27.48
C VAL A 155 19.11 -6.89 -26.69
N THR A 156 18.08 -7.74 -26.57
CA THR A 156 16.87 -7.43 -25.79
C THR A 156 17.22 -7.23 -24.30
N ASN A 157 18.07 -8.10 -23.73
CA ASN A 157 18.49 -7.98 -22.33
C ASN A 157 19.28 -6.68 -22.10
N TYR A 158 20.14 -6.31 -23.06
CA TYR A 158 20.87 -5.03 -22.98
C TYR A 158 19.90 -3.84 -23.05
N ALA A 159 18.97 -3.83 -24.01
CA ALA A 159 17.95 -2.79 -24.12
C ALA A 159 17.11 -2.68 -22.82
N GLN A 160 16.70 -3.82 -22.26
CA GLN A 160 15.97 -3.84 -20.98
C GLN A 160 16.80 -3.24 -19.85
N SER A 161 18.09 -3.58 -19.77
CA SER A 161 18.98 -3.04 -18.72
C SER A 161 19.12 -1.52 -18.78
N LEU A 162 19.12 -0.95 -19.99
CA LEU A 162 19.13 0.50 -20.20
C LEU A 162 17.81 1.15 -19.75
N VAL A 163 16.69 0.53 -20.09
CA VAL A 163 15.35 1.00 -19.68
C VAL A 163 15.22 0.96 -18.17
N ASP A 164 15.62 -0.14 -17.53
CA ASP A 164 15.56 -0.28 -16.06
C ASP A 164 16.44 0.77 -15.35
N ALA A 165 17.61 1.08 -15.92
CA ALA A 165 18.53 2.06 -15.37
C ALA A 165 18.11 3.52 -15.57
N CYS A 166 17.23 3.80 -16.54
CA CYS A 166 16.87 5.16 -16.96
C CYS A 166 15.42 5.52 -16.77
N THR A 167 14.55 4.54 -16.48
CA THR A 167 13.14 4.81 -16.17
C THR A 167 13.03 5.54 -14.84
N VAL A 168 12.40 6.69 -14.85
CA VAL A 168 12.09 7.51 -13.66
C VAL A 168 10.58 7.49 -13.48
N GLN A 169 10.13 7.07 -12.31
CA GLN A 169 8.71 7.15 -11.97
C GLN A 169 8.30 8.61 -11.76
N VAL A 170 7.10 8.95 -12.20
CA VAL A 170 6.49 10.25 -11.87
C VAL A 170 6.29 10.33 -10.36
N VAL A 171 6.60 11.48 -9.78
CA VAL A 171 6.34 11.76 -8.37
C VAL A 171 5.33 12.90 -8.32
N GLU A 172 4.16 12.62 -7.73
CA GLU A 172 3.15 13.65 -7.50
C GLU A 172 3.66 14.67 -6.45
N PRO A 173 3.28 15.95 -6.56
CA PRO A 173 3.57 16.92 -5.53
C PRO A 173 2.88 16.50 -4.22
N SER A 174 3.46 16.85 -3.11
CA SER A 174 2.93 16.52 -1.79
C SER A 174 3.03 17.71 -0.85
N VAL A 175 2.31 17.62 0.27
CA VAL A 175 2.35 18.63 1.31
C VAL A 175 2.53 17.95 2.66
N THR A 176 3.33 18.57 3.51
CA THR A 176 3.50 18.17 4.92
C THR A 176 3.20 19.36 5.82
N ARG A 177 2.84 19.07 7.07
CA ARG A 177 2.59 20.11 8.06
C ARG A 177 3.57 19.94 9.23
N SER A 178 4.33 20.98 9.51
CA SER A 178 5.30 21.00 10.61
C SER A 178 5.29 22.36 11.31
N ASN A 179 5.31 22.35 12.64
CA ASN A 179 5.25 23.57 13.45
C ASN A 179 4.07 24.50 13.08
N GLY A 180 2.90 23.90 12.74
CA GLY A 180 1.70 24.64 12.37
C GLY A 180 1.70 25.24 10.96
N LYS A 181 2.73 24.98 10.13
CA LYS A 181 2.86 25.49 8.76
C LYS A 181 2.89 24.38 7.74
N PHE A 182 2.26 24.60 6.60
CA PHE A 182 2.32 23.71 5.45
C PHE A 182 3.61 23.92 4.66
N GLN A 183 4.24 22.84 4.24
CA GLN A 183 5.42 22.82 3.37
C GLN A 183 5.08 21.99 2.14
N VAL A 184 5.09 22.62 0.97
CA VAL A 184 4.83 21.98 -0.31
C VAL A 184 6.11 21.39 -0.86
N VAL A 185 6.06 20.18 -1.34
CA VAL A 185 7.14 19.49 -2.05
C VAL A 185 6.73 19.34 -3.52
N GLU A 186 7.57 19.89 -4.40
CA GLU A 186 7.35 19.82 -5.85
C GLU A 186 7.32 18.37 -6.35
N GLY A 187 6.44 18.12 -7.32
CA GLY A 187 6.43 16.87 -8.07
C GLY A 187 7.61 16.75 -9.02
N LYS A 188 7.84 15.55 -9.55
CA LYS A 188 8.89 15.29 -10.55
C LYS A 188 8.30 14.56 -11.74
N ASN A 189 8.70 14.99 -12.95
CA ASN A 189 8.32 14.28 -14.16
C ASN A 189 8.90 12.87 -14.15
N GLY A 190 8.12 11.94 -14.63
CA GLY A 190 8.56 10.59 -14.98
C GLY A 190 9.18 10.58 -16.38
N ALA A 191 10.05 9.61 -16.65
CA ALA A 191 10.62 9.33 -17.94
C ALA A 191 10.63 7.82 -18.19
N ALA A 192 10.09 7.40 -19.31
CA ALA A 192 10.04 6.01 -19.71
C ALA A 192 10.57 5.82 -21.13
N PHE A 193 11.12 4.65 -21.42
CA PHE A 193 11.65 4.27 -22.72
C PHE A 193 11.02 2.97 -23.19
N ASN A 194 11.00 2.77 -24.51
CA ASN A 194 10.48 1.55 -25.11
C ASN A 194 11.62 0.58 -25.44
N VAL A 195 11.60 -0.60 -24.82
CA VAL A 195 12.61 -1.66 -25.05
C VAL A 195 12.65 -2.11 -26.51
N GLU A 196 11.50 -2.29 -27.16
CA GLU A 196 11.42 -2.75 -28.54
C GLU A 196 11.93 -1.69 -29.53
N GLU A 197 11.79 -0.40 -29.25
CA GLU A 197 12.40 0.68 -30.04
C GLU A 197 13.91 0.59 -29.98
N ILE A 198 14.50 0.49 -28.79
CA ILE A 198 15.96 0.38 -28.58
C ILE A 198 16.49 -0.88 -29.26
N LYS A 199 15.83 -2.03 -29.03
CA LYS A 199 16.19 -3.30 -29.66
C LYS A 199 16.21 -3.19 -31.18
N THR A 200 15.14 -2.68 -31.77
CA THR A 200 15.02 -2.55 -33.23
C THR A 200 16.09 -1.61 -33.79
N ALA A 201 16.33 -0.48 -33.11
CA ALA A 201 17.37 0.47 -33.49
C ALA A 201 18.79 -0.12 -33.40
N LEU A 202 19.03 -1.06 -32.50
CA LEU A 202 20.30 -1.79 -32.39
C LEU A 202 20.43 -2.89 -33.44
N LEU A 203 19.40 -3.71 -33.64
CA LEU A 203 19.47 -4.89 -34.54
C LEU A 203 19.85 -4.53 -35.96
N THR A 204 19.30 -3.44 -36.51
CA THR A 204 19.56 -3.01 -37.88
C THR A 204 21.05 -2.75 -38.15
N PRO A 205 21.75 -1.90 -37.40
CA PRO A 205 23.17 -1.66 -37.63
C PRO A 205 24.07 -2.82 -37.20
N LEU A 206 23.66 -3.64 -36.21
CA LEU A 206 24.44 -4.80 -35.75
C LEU A 206 24.57 -5.89 -36.84
N GLY A 207 23.55 -6.02 -37.70
CA GLY A 207 23.57 -6.92 -38.85
C GLY A 207 24.31 -6.39 -40.07
N ASP A 208 24.64 -5.10 -40.11
CA ASP A 208 25.31 -4.47 -41.25
C ASP A 208 26.83 -4.72 -41.18
N VAL A 209 27.30 -5.53 -42.12
CA VAL A 209 28.73 -5.88 -42.27
C VAL A 209 29.46 -4.93 -43.24
N THR A 210 28.78 -3.99 -43.88
CA THR A 210 29.34 -3.07 -44.85
C THR A 210 29.85 -1.77 -44.22
N ASN A 211 29.41 -1.46 -43.02
CA ASN A 211 29.81 -0.25 -42.32
C ASN A 211 30.52 -0.61 -40.97
N THR A 212 31.69 -0.02 -40.79
CA THR A 212 32.50 -0.17 -39.56
C THR A 212 32.45 1.03 -38.64
N ASP A 213 31.64 2.06 -38.96
CA ASP A 213 31.50 3.26 -38.15
C ASP A 213 30.84 2.99 -36.79
N ALA A 214 31.04 3.89 -35.86
CA ALA A 214 30.37 3.83 -34.58
C ALA A 214 28.85 3.92 -34.74
N ILE A 215 28.13 3.19 -33.90
CA ILE A 215 26.66 3.16 -33.87
C ILE A 215 26.20 4.15 -32.80
N SER A 216 25.34 5.12 -33.21
CA SER A 216 24.75 6.08 -32.27
C SER A 216 23.22 5.96 -32.32
N ILE A 217 22.63 5.76 -31.16
CA ILE A 217 21.19 5.59 -31.01
C ILE A 217 20.68 6.57 -29.96
N LYS A 218 19.56 7.20 -30.27
CA LYS A 218 18.86 8.10 -29.38
C LYS A 218 17.38 7.69 -29.30
N PRO A 219 17.01 6.84 -28.35
CA PRO A 219 15.63 6.41 -28.17
C PRO A 219 14.72 7.57 -27.78
N THR A 220 13.45 7.43 -28.12
CA THR A 220 12.41 8.39 -27.72
C THR A 220 12.14 8.26 -26.23
N VAL A 221 12.20 9.38 -25.50
CA VAL A 221 11.75 9.45 -24.11
C VAL A 221 10.26 9.81 -24.07
N THR A 222 9.49 9.03 -23.32
CA THR A 222 8.10 9.37 -22.99
C THR A 222 8.09 10.02 -21.62
N GLU A 223 7.87 11.33 -21.59
CA GLU A 223 7.72 12.06 -20.33
C GLU A 223 6.28 11.94 -19.81
N THR A 224 6.14 11.66 -18.50
CA THR A 224 4.88 11.71 -17.78
C THR A 224 4.98 12.82 -16.74
N LYS A 225 4.10 13.81 -16.86
CA LYS A 225 4.01 14.89 -15.87
C LYS A 225 3.17 14.43 -14.69
N PRO A 226 3.40 14.96 -13.47
CA PRO A 226 2.48 14.83 -12.36
C PRO A 226 1.06 15.20 -12.77
N GLN A 227 0.08 14.51 -12.22
CA GLN A 227 -1.34 14.78 -12.49
C GLN A 227 -1.75 16.17 -11.96
N TYR A 228 -1.13 16.60 -10.86
CA TYR A 228 -1.40 17.88 -10.23
C TYR A 228 -0.16 18.76 -10.23
N ALA A 229 -0.37 20.06 -10.34
CA ALA A 229 0.67 21.05 -10.10
C ALA A 229 0.79 21.32 -8.59
N ALA A 230 1.98 21.65 -8.10
CA ALA A 230 2.23 21.85 -6.67
C ALA A 230 1.44 23.02 -6.07
N ASP A 231 1.06 23.99 -6.89
CA ASP A 231 0.27 25.17 -6.49
C ASP A 231 -1.13 24.81 -5.94
N ILE A 232 -1.66 23.61 -6.25
CA ILE A 232 -2.93 23.13 -5.68
C ILE A 232 -2.89 23.11 -4.15
N PHE A 233 -1.70 22.98 -3.54
CA PHE A 233 -1.49 22.97 -2.09
C PHE A 233 -1.23 24.37 -1.50
N SER A 234 -1.13 25.42 -2.31
CA SER A 234 -0.78 26.77 -1.85
C SER A 234 -1.91 27.47 -1.08
N HIS A 235 -3.13 26.94 -1.13
CA HIS A 235 -4.34 27.57 -0.62
C HIS A 235 -4.86 26.93 0.68
N PHE A 236 -4.08 26.10 1.36
CA PHE A 236 -4.47 25.56 2.66
C PHE A 236 -4.69 26.69 3.66
N SER A 237 -5.87 26.71 4.29
CA SER A 237 -6.20 27.66 5.36
C SER A 237 -5.35 27.40 6.60
N GLU A 238 -4.99 28.46 7.34
CA GLU A 238 -4.28 28.32 8.62
C GLU A 238 -5.13 27.61 9.67
N GLN A 239 -6.44 27.87 9.66
CA GLN A 239 -7.40 27.23 10.53
C GLN A 239 -7.99 25.99 9.84
N PRO A 240 -8.29 24.92 10.59
CA PRO A 240 -8.92 23.75 10.01
C PRO A 240 -10.34 24.07 9.53
N LEU A 241 -10.77 23.45 8.43
CA LEU A 241 -12.15 23.47 7.94
C LEU A 241 -13.11 22.81 8.92
N GLY A 242 -12.64 21.78 9.60
CA GLY A 242 -13.36 21.07 10.63
C GLY A 242 -12.39 20.47 11.66
N SER A 243 -12.81 20.46 12.90
CA SER A 243 -12.00 19.95 14.03
C SER A 243 -12.91 19.28 15.05
N CYS A 244 -12.44 18.19 15.61
CA CYS A 244 -13.05 17.55 16.77
C CYS A 244 -11.99 17.03 17.73
N THR A 245 -12.32 17.09 19.01
CA THR A 245 -11.50 16.52 20.10
C THR A 245 -12.41 15.73 21.03
N THR A 246 -12.09 14.48 21.28
CA THR A 246 -12.78 13.65 22.27
C THR A 246 -11.83 13.24 23.42
N LYS A 247 -12.42 13.02 24.60
CA LYS A 247 -11.67 12.66 25.81
C LYS A 247 -11.82 11.16 26.11
N PHE A 248 -10.80 10.58 26.71
CA PHE A 248 -10.78 9.19 27.16
C PHE A 248 -10.06 9.04 28.50
N ASN A 249 -10.29 7.89 29.16
CA ASN A 249 -9.64 7.57 30.43
C ASN A 249 -8.20 7.10 30.21
N THR A 250 -7.27 7.64 30.99
CA THR A 250 -5.83 7.30 30.97
C THR A 250 -5.37 6.52 32.19
N ALA A 251 -6.29 5.95 32.97
CA ALA A 251 -5.93 5.08 34.10
C ALA A 251 -5.03 3.92 33.63
N ALA A 252 -4.19 3.40 34.50
CA ALA A 252 -3.26 2.32 34.16
C ALA A 252 -3.94 1.07 33.56
N SER A 253 -5.20 0.80 33.96
CA SER A 253 -6.03 -0.26 33.37
C SER A 253 -6.40 -0.03 31.90
N GLU A 254 -6.33 1.21 31.43
CA GLU A 254 -6.67 1.63 30.06
C GLU A 254 -5.46 1.82 29.16
N ALA A 255 -4.25 1.47 29.61
CA ALA A 255 -3.00 1.71 28.89
C ALA A 255 -3.01 1.13 27.45
N ASN A 256 -3.55 -0.09 27.29
CA ASN A 256 -3.67 -0.72 25.97
C ASN A 256 -4.60 0.06 25.04
N ARG A 257 -5.73 0.52 25.57
CA ARG A 257 -6.69 1.35 24.82
C ARG A 257 -6.07 2.68 24.42
N CYS A 258 -5.32 3.31 25.32
CA CYS A 258 -4.57 4.53 25.02
C CYS A 258 -3.57 4.33 23.89
N THR A 259 -2.84 3.20 23.88
CA THR A 259 -1.91 2.84 22.80
C THR A 259 -2.65 2.69 21.45
N ASN A 260 -3.80 2.02 21.44
CA ASN A 260 -4.57 1.83 20.21
C ASN A 260 -5.10 3.15 19.64
N ILE A 261 -5.58 4.05 20.50
CA ILE A 261 -6.03 5.41 20.10
C ILE A 261 -4.86 6.18 19.50
N GLU A 262 -3.69 6.14 20.12
CA GLU A 262 -2.49 6.83 19.63
C GLU A 262 -2.03 6.28 18.28
N LEU A 263 -1.96 4.94 18.13
CA LEU A 263 -1.58 4.32 16.86
C LEU A 263 -2.56 4.66 15.75
N SER A 264 -3.87 4.56 16.00
CA SER A 264 -4.88 4.90 14.99
C SER A 264 -4.85 6.39 14.62
N ALA A 265 -4.61 7.28 15.57
CA ALA A 265 -4.43 8.69 15.29
C ALA A 265 -3.17 8.96 14.46
N ASN A 266 -2.03 8.34 14.82
CA ASN A 266 -0.79 8.49 14.08
C ASN A 266 -0.89 7.95 12.65
N ASN A 267 -1.61 6.84 12.44
CA ASN A 267 -1.82 6.27 11.12
C ASN A 267 -2.70 7.16 10.22
N MET A 268 -3.64 7.92 10.78
CA MET A 268 -4.42 8.90 10.02
C MET A 268 -3.65 10.20 9.73
N ASN A 269 -2.65 10.52 10.54
CA ASN A 269 -1.97 11.80 10.46
C ASN A 269 -1.15 11.94 9.18
N GLY A 270 -1.26 13.07 8.50
CA GLY A 270 -0.46 13.40 7.34
C GLY A 270 -1.06 12.96 6.01
N HIS A 271 -2.22 12.30 6.00
CA HIS A 271 -2.90 11.94 4.76
C HIS A 271 -3.41 13.17 4.02
N VAL A 272 -3.23 13.14 2.70
CA VAL A 272 -3.75 14.14 1.77
C VAL A 272 -4.69 13.45 0.80
N PHE A 273 -5.86 14.03 0.59
CA PHE A 273 -6.86 13.50 -0.34
C PHE A 273 -7.27 14.56 -1.35
N MET A 274 -7.20 14.19 -2.62
CA MET A 274 -7.51 15.08 -3.72
C MET A 274 -9.02 15.25 -3.91
N PRO A 275 -9.48 16.27 -4.66
CA PRO A 275 -10.88 16.44 -4.99
C PRO A 275 -11.51 15.17 -5.58
N GLY A 276 -12.67 14.81 -5.05
CA GLY A 276 -13.44 13.64 -5.52
C GLY A 276 -13.01 12.29 -4.96
N GLU A 277 -11.92 12.19 -4.19
CA GLU A 277 -11.48 10.93 -3.59
C GLU A 277 -12.42 10.48 -2.47
N GLU A 278 -12.75 9.19 -2.47
CA GLU A 278 -13.45 8.49 -1.38
C GLU A 278 -12.42 7.90 -0.41
N ILE A 279 -12.59 8.18 0.85
CA ILE A 279 -11.65 7.86 1.92
C ILE A 279 -12.25 6.79 2.82
N SER A 280 -11.51 5.71 3.04
CA SER A 280 -11.80 4.61 3.97
C SER A 280 -10.99 4.78 5.25
N THR A 281 -11.66 4.81 6.39
CA THR A 281 -10.98 4.89 7.69
C THR A 281 -10.19 3.61 7.99
N LEU A 282 -10.73 2.43 7.63
CA LEU A 282 -10.01 1.17 7.77
C LEU A 282 -8.72 1.15 6.93
N ALA A 283 -8.76 1.72 5.72
CA ALA A 283 -7.56 1.82 4.88
C ALA A 283 -6.49 2.73 5.50
N MET A 284 -6.89 3.85 6.13
CA MET A 284 -5.95 4.73 6.84
C MET A 284 -5.34 4.06 8.08
N PHE A 285 -6.11 3.27 8.83
CA PHE A 285 -5.58 2.57 10.01
C PHE A 285 -4.61 1.45 9.64
N GLY A 286 -4.72 0.88 8.43
CA GLY A 286 -3.99 -0.31 8.03
C GLY A 286 -4.46 -1.55 8.80
N ASP A 287 -3.65 -2.60 8.83
CA ASP A 287 -3.99 -3.84 9.54
C ASP A 287 -3.92 -3.65 11.06
N VAL A 288 -5.06 -3.80 11.74
CA VAL A 288 -5.16 -3.71 13.19
C VAL A 288 -4.80 -5.07 13.81
N THR A 289 -3.50 -5.30 13.98
CA THR A 289 -2.92 -6.54 14.50
C THR A 289 -1.90 -6.27 15.61
N GLU A 290 -1.59 -7.28 16.41
CA GLU A 290 -0.53 -7.20 17.43
C GLU A 290 0.85 -6.94 16.80
N ALA A 291 1.10 -7.48 15.60
CA ALA A 291 2.35 -7.25 14.87
C ALA A 291 2.56 -5.76 14.53
N ASN A 292 1.48 -5.02 14.29
CA ASN A 292 1.49 -3.59 14.04
C ASN A 292 1.38 -2.75 15.33
N GLY A 293 1.52 -3.39 16.50
CA GLY A 293 1.58 -2.72 17.80
C GLY A 293 0.24 -2.51 18.49
N TYR A 294 -0.89 -2.88 17.87
CA TYR A 294 -2.19 -2.80 18.52
C TYR A 294 -2.31 -3.81 19.67
N LYS A 295 -3.05 -3.46 20.71
CA LYS A 295 -3.19 -4.21 21.94
C LYS A 295 -4.62 -4.68 22.13
N SER A 296 -4.79 -5.75 22.93
CA SER A 296 -6.10 -6.18 23.41
C SER A 296 -6.63 -5.16 24.42
N ALA A 297 -7.84 -4.66 24.19
CA ALA A 297 -8.56 -3.73 25.07
C ALA A 297 -10.06 -3.88 24.86
N GLY A 298 -10.87 -3.26 25.71
CA GLY A 298 -12.33 -3.34 25.66
C GLY A 298 -12.91 -2.87 24.31
N THR A 299 -13.70 -3.73 23.68
CA THR A 299 -14.46 -3.46 22.45
C THR A 299 -15.92 -3.87 22.64
N TYR A 300 -16.82 -3.30 21.82
CA TYR A 300 -18.23 -3.68 21.84
C TYR A 300 -18.48 -4.87 20.90
N SER A 301 -18.96 -5.98 21.45
CA SER A 301 -19.37 -7.15 20.68
C SER A 301 -20.68 -7.71 21.21
N ASN A 302 -21.69 -7.85 20.35
CA ASN A 302 -23.00 -8.43 20.68
C ASN A 302 -23.67 -7.84 21.92
N GLY A 303 -23.57 -6.51 22.12
CA GLY A 303 -24.17 -5.83 23.26
C GLY A 303 -23.41 -6.01 24.58
N LYS A 304 -22.15 -6.42 24.53
CA LYS A 304 -21.27 -6.56 25.68
C LYS A 304 -19.90 -5.94 25.39
N VAL A 305 -19.22 -5.54 26.45
CA VAL A 305 -17.80 -5.16 26.35
C VAL A 305 -16.98 -6.44 26.49
N VAL A 306 -16.14 -6.72 25.50
CA VAL A 306 -15.22 -7.85 25.48
C VAL A 306 -13.82 -7.36 25.09
N ASP A 307 -12.79 -8.07 25.51
CA ASP A 307 -11.43 -7.73 25.09
C ASP A 307 -11.19 -8.16 23.64
N GLY A 308 -10.64 -7.26 22.86
CA GLY A 308 -10.32 -7.47 21.44
C GLY A 308 -9.17 -6.58 20.99
N ILE A 309 -8.42 -7.02 19.97
CA ILE A 309 -7.32 -6.24 19.39
C ILE A 309 -7.88 -4.94 18.79
N GLY A 310 -7.24 -3.81 19.08
CA GLY A 310 -7.65 -2.51 18.58
C GLY A 310 -8.78 -1.85 19.36
N GLY A 311 -9.15 -2.35 20.56
CA GLY A 311 -10.13 -1.67 21.41
C GLY A 311 -9.75 -0.19 21.62
N GLY A 312 -10.67 0.72 21.27
CA GLY A 312 -10.47 2.19 21.30
C GLY A 312 -10.45 2.87 19.92
N ILE A 313 -10.17 2.17 18.81
CA ILE A 313 -10.10 2.79 17.47
C ILE A 313 -11.42 3.42 17.00
N CYS A 314 -12.56 2.91 17.44
CA CYS A 314 -13.86 3.53 17.17
C CYS A 314 -13.97 4.95 17.76
N GLN A 315 -13.26 5.27 18.83
CA GLN A 315 -13.22 6.63 19.34
C GLN A 315 -12.45 7.56 18.41
N THR A 316 -11.31 7.11 17.86
CA THR A 316 -10.58 7.86 16.85
C THR A 316 -11.42 8.06 15.59
N THR A 317 -12.14 7.01 15.16
CA THR A 317 -13.10 7.09 14.04
C THR A 317 -14.24 8.08 14.29
N THR A 318 -14.79 8.07 15.50
CA THR A 318 -15.84 9.03 15.89
C THR A 318 -15.32 10.46 15.88
N THR A 319 -14.11 10.69 16.38
CA THR A 319 -13.47 12.01 16.36
C THR A 319 -13.27 12.49 14.92
N LEU A 320 -12.85 11.57 14.02
CA LEU A 320 -12.78 11.87 12.58
C LEU A 320 -14.14 12.19 11.98
N TYR A 321 -15.19 11.42 12.32
CA TYR A 321 -16.54 11.65 11.81
C TYR A 321 -17.05 13.04 12.19
N ASP A 322 -16.91 13.47 13.44
CA ASP A 322 -17.31 14.80 13.87
C ASP A 322 -16.47 15.92 13.21
N ALA A 323 -15.17 15.68 12.95
CA ALA A 323 -14.32 16.61 12.17
C ALA A 323 -14.77 16.69 10.70
N VAL A 324 -15.15 15.56 10.08
CA VAL A 324 -15.71 15.48 8.72
C VAL A 324 -17.03 16.25 8.63
N LEU A 325 -17.92 16.09 9.61
CA LEU A 325 -19.14 16.87 9.69
C LEU A 325 -18.85 18.36 9.80
N ALA A 326 -17.94 18.77 10.68
CA ALA A 326 -17.55 20.17 10.86
C ALA A 326 -16.91 20.79 9.61
N ALA A 327 -16.16 19.97 8.84
CA ALA A 327 -15.63 20.35 7.53
C ALA A 327 -16.66 20.33 6.40
N GLU A 328 -17.88 19.86 6.68
CA GLU A 328 -18.97 19.68 5.71
C GLU A 328 -18.62 18.78 4.52
N LEU A 329 -17.76 17.79 4.74
CA LEU A 329 -17.44 16.78 3.74
C LEU A 329 -18.57 15.76 3.59
N GLU A 330 -18.67 15.15 2.42
CA GLU A 330 -19.71 14.17 2.11
C GLU A 330 -19.47 12.85 2.87
N VAL A 331 -20.43 12.45 3.71
CA VAL A 331 -20.42 11.15 4.38
C VAL A 331 -20.98 10.09 3.44
N VAL A 332 -20.14 9.15 3.01
CA VAL A 332 -20.51 8.07 2.07
C VAL A 332 -21.08 6.87 2.82
N TYR A 333 -20.45 6.48 3.91
CA TYR A 333 -20.91 5.37 4.74
C TYR A 333 -20.56 5.58 6.20
N ARG A 334 -21.54 5.44 7.06
CA ARG A 334 -21.37 5.53 8.51
C ARG A 334 -22.33 4.58 9.21
N ARG A 335 -21.88 3.96 10.28
CA ARG A 335 -22.71 3.16 11.18
C ARG A 335 -22.50 3.61 12.62
N ASN A 336 -23.60 3.78 13.38
CA ASN A 336 -23.52 4.04 14.81
C ASN A 336 -23.20 2.75 15.59
N HIS A 337 -22.68 2.88 16.81
CA HIS A 337 -22.50 1.76 17.73
C HIS A 337 -23.83 1.09 18.07
N SER A 338 -23.75 -0.17 18.46
CA SER A 338 -24.92 -0.93 18.94
C SER A 338 -25.41 -0.47 20.33
N MET A 339 -24.52 0.14 21.11
CA MET A 339 -24.78 0.73 22.43
C MET A 339 -24.28 2.17 22.44
N MET A 340 -24.90 3.02 23.26
CA MET A 340 -24.48 4.41 23.42
C MET A 340 -23.02 4.47 23.92
N VAL A 341 -22.24 5.36 23.35
CA VAL A 341 -20.90 5.71 23.83
C VAL A 341 -20.98 6.97 24.71
N ASP A 342 -20.01 7.19 25.57
CA ASP A 342 -20.00 8.27 26.56
C ASP A 342 -19.14 9.49 26.17
N TYR A 343 -18.34 9.38 25.10
CA TYR A 343 -17.41 10.42 24.68
C TYR A 343 -17.96 11.39 23.62
N VAL A 344 -19.17 11.14 23.07
CA VAL A 344 -19.95 12.04 22.19
C VAL A 344 -21.43 11.87 22.46
N ASP A 345 -22.24 12.87 22.04
CA ASP A 345 -23.68 12.76 22.05
C ASP A 345 -24.19 11.65 21.10
N PRO A 346 -25.34 11.02 21.38
CA PRO A 346 -25.95 10.06 20.46
C PRO A 346 -26.11 10.63 19.05
N ALA A 347 -25.98 9.79 18.03
CA ALA A 347 -25.97 10.11 16.61
C ALA A 347 -24.71 10.83 16.07
N LYS A 348 -23.75 11.15 16.93
CA LYS A 348 -22.45 11.70 16.54
C LYS A 348 -21.31 10.69 16.55
N ASP A 349 -21.59 9.43 16.80
CA ASP A 349 -20.60 8.35 16.84
C ASP A 349 -20.47 7.64 15.49
N ALA A 350 -19.30 7.09 15.21
CA ALA A 350 -19.05 6.22 14.08
C ALA A 350 -18.24 4.99 14.52
N THR A 351 -18.61 3.82 14.00
CA THR A 351 -17.93 2.55 14.31
C THR A 351 -17.22 1.98 13.10
N VAL A 352 -16.10 1.31 13.37
CA VAL A 352 -15.38 0.47 12.43
C VAL A 352 -15.19 -0.92 13.01
N ASP A 353 -15.22 -1.94 12.16
CA ASP A 353 -15.03 -3.32 12.57
C ASP A 353 -14.44 -4.13 11.40
N TYR A 354 -13.22 -4.60 11.55
CA TYR A 354 -12.52 -5.39 10.55
C TYR A 354 -13.19 -6.75 10.29
N ALA A 355 -13.75 -7.36 11.33
CA ALA A 355 -14.36 -8.69 11.22
C ALA A 355 -15.63 -8.67 10.37
N SER A 356 -16.46 -7.62 10.52
CA SER A 356 -17.69 -7.44 9.74
C SER A 356 -17.50 -6.62 8.47
N GLY A 357 -16.32 -5.98 8.28
CA GLY A 357 -16.06 -5.03 7.21
C GLY A 357 -16.84 -3.70 7.36
N SER A 358 -17.33 -3.41 8.57
CA SER A 358 -17.95 -2.11 8.85
C SER A 358 -16.89 -1.02 8.84
N ASP A 359 -17.10 0.02 8.03
CA ASP A 359 -16.16 1.12 7.84
C ASP A 359 -16.85 2.47 8.11
N PHE A 360 -16.07 3.52 8.26
CA PHE A 360 -16.51 4.89 8.10
C PHE A 360 -15.86 5.43 6.84
N LYS A 361 -16.69 5.87 5.88
CA LYS A 361 -16.24 6.40 4.61
C LYS A 361 -16.80 7.78 4.37
N PHE A 362 -15.97 8.64 3.84
CA PHE A 362 -16.34 9.98 3.43
C PHE A 362 -15.64 10.35 2.13
N LYS A 363 -16.03 11.46 1.52
CA LYS A 363 -15.49 11.91 0.24
C LYS A 363 -15.05 13.35 0.36
N ASN A 364 -13.91 13.67 -0.23
CA ASN A 364 -13.55 15.06 -0.47
C ASN A 364 -14.40 15.61 -1.62
N ASN A 365 -15.53 16.22 -1.28
CA ASN A 365 -16.47 16.86 -2.21
C ASN A 365 -16.14 18.33 -2.49
N THR A 366 -14.96 18.80 -2.08
CA THR A 366 -14.47 20.15 -2.37
C THR A 366 -13.67 20.17 -3.67
N ASP A 367 -13.42 21.37 -4.20
CA ASP A 367 -12.59 21.57 -5.40
C ASP A 367 -11.09 21.57 -5.09
N TYR A 368 -10.70 21.41 -3.83
CA TYR A 368 -9.33 21.50 -3.34
C TYR A 368 -8.92 20.27 -2.53
N PRO A 369 -7.62 19.98 -2.42
CA PRO A 369 -7.15 18.89 -1.56
C PRO A 369 -7.45 19.19 -0.09
N ILE A 370 -7.63 18.12 0.68
CA ILE A 370 -7.71 18.18 2.14
C ILE A 370 -6.53 17.45 2.78
N TYR A 371 -6.13 17.91 3.96
CA TYR A 371 -5.06 17.32 4.77
C TYR A 371 -5.62 16.97 6.14
N ILE A 372 -5.37 15.75 6.60
CA ILE A 372 -5.76 15.28 7.93
C ILE A 372 -4.57 15.39 8.88
N GLU A 373 -4.72 16.18 9.94
CA GLU A 373 -3.85 16.18 11.10
C GLU A 373 -4.55 15.47 12.24
N SER A 374 -3.92 14.45 12.80
CA SER A 374 -4.47 13.68 13.90
C SER A 374 -3.41 13.37 14.92
N TYR A 375 -3.74 13.53 16.20
CA TYR A 375 -2.80 13.29 17.29
C TYR A 375 -3.52 13.03 18.61
N ARG A 376 -2.81 12.32 19.46
CA ARG A 376 -3.15 12.19 20.88
C ARG A 376 -2.40 13.25 21.70
N ASN A 377 -3.12 13.87 22.63
CA ASN A 377 -2.52 14.73 23.65
C ASN A 377 -3.10 14.37 25.01
N ASP A 378 -2.26 13.75 25.88
CA ASP A 378 -2.65 13.22 27.19
C ASP A 378 -3.90 12.33 27.11
N ASN A 379 -5.04 12.83 27.59
CA ASN A 379 -6.32 12.12 27.65
C ASN A 379 -7.29 12.52 26.54
N THR A 380 -6.79 13.13 25.47
CA THR A 380 -7.58 13.55 24.31
C THR A 380 -7.03 12.98 23.01
N VAL A 381 -7.91 12.73 22.05
CA VAL A 381 -7.58 12.56 20.65
C VAL A 381 -8.23 13.67 19.85
N THR A 382 -7.45 14.29 18.96
CA THR A 382 -7.88 15.42 18.13
C THR A 382 -7.69 15.05 16.66
N VAL A 383 -8.68 15.41 15.85
CA VAL A 383 -8.60 15.34 14.38
C VAL A 383 -8.96 16.73 13.82
N ASN A 384 -8.04 17.26 13.00
CA ASN A 384 -8.21 18.49 12.27
C ASN A 384 -8.21 18.18 10.77
N ILE A 385 -9.15 18.72 10.02
CA ILE A 385 -9.20 18.62 8.56
C ILE A 385 -8.90 20.00 8.01
N TYR A 386 -7.76 20.14 7.35
CA TYR A 386 -7.35 21.36 6.68
C TYR A 386 -7.69 21.28 5.19
N GLY A 387 -7.89 22.42 4.57
CA GLY A 387 -8.18 22.57 3.16
C GLY A 387 -8.29 24.05 2.82
N THR A 388 -8.84 24.36 1.66
CA THR A 388 -9.13 25.74 1.26
C THR A 388 -10.50 26.15 1.78
N GLU A 389 -10.56 27.18 2.63
CA GLU A 389 -11.84 27.70 3.14
C GLU A 389 -12.56 28.50 2.04
N THR A 390 -13.71 28.00 1.62
CA THR A 390 -14.55 28.63 0.59
C THR A 390 -15.90 29.09 1.13
N ARG A 391 -16.21 28.78 2.39
CA ARG A 391 -17.48 29.12 3.04
C ARG A 391 -17.48 30.59 3.44
N PRO A 392 -18.61 31.27 3.33
CA PRO A 392 -18.73 32.66 3.77
C PRO A 392 -18.44 32.84 5.27
N ALA A 393 -17.70 33.89 5.62
CA ALA A 393 -17.26 34.13 7.00
C ALA A 393 -18.42 34.36 8.01
N ASN A 394 -19.57 34.80 7.54
CA ASN A 394 -20.79 35.01 8.36
C ASN A 394 -21.66 33.75 8.49
N ARG A 395 -21.19 32.61 7.91
CA ARG A 395 -21.90 31.32 7.97
C ARG A 395 -21.29 30.43 9.05
N LYS A 396 -22.15 29.88 9.91
CA LYS A 396 -21.79 28.91 10.95
C LYS A 396 -22.67 27.68 10.83
N VAL A 397 -22.06 26.50 11.02
CA VAL A 397 -22.77 25.22 11.03
C VAL A 397 -22.64 24.57 12.40
N GLU A 398 -23.75 24.03 12.89
CA GLU A 398 -23.79 23.26 14.13
C GLU A 398 -24.50 21.92 13.88
N TYR A 399 -23.94 20.85 14.47
CA TYR A 399 -24.55 19.53 14.43
C TYR A 399 -25.16 19.21 15.79
N VAL A 400 -26.47 19.04 15.83
CA VAL A 400 -27.24 18.91 17.05
C VAL A 400 -27.89 17.53 17.12
N SER A 401 -27.55 16.79 18.17
CA SER A 401 -28.20 15.52 18.50
C SER A 401 -29.55 15.78 19.15
N LYS A 402 -30.61 15.15 18.64
CA LYS A 402 -31.95 15.17 19.21
C LYS A 402 -32.32 13.78 19.69
N ILE A 403 -32.39 13.61 20.99
CA ILE A 403 -32.81 12.35 21.61
C ILE A 403 -34.32 12.27 21.53
N LEU A 404 -34.85 11.22 20.92
CA LEU A 404 -36.27 10.93 20.78
C LEU A 404 -36.75 9.95 21.86
N GLU A 405 -35.90 9.00 22.23
CA GLU A 405 -36.16 7.99 23.25
C GLU A 405 -34.91 7.80 24.10
N TYR A 406 -35.11 7.71 25.41
CA TYR A 406 -34.07 7.38 26.36
C TYR A 406 -34.75 6.55 27.47
N SER A 407 -34.55 5.23 27.42
CA SER A 407 -35.25 4.31 28.30
C SER A 407 -34.33 3.24 28.84
N PHE A 408 -34.70 2.76 30.01
CA PHE A 408 -34.16 1.54 30.58
C PHE A 408 -35.23 0.45 30.46
N PRO A 409 -34.88 -0.84 30.42
CA PRO A 409 -35.86 -1.90 30.30
C PRO A 409 -36.81 -1.89 31.51
N GLU A 410 -38.00 -2.48 31.29
CA GLU A 410 -39.05 -2.60 32.28
C GLU A 410 -38.55 -3.20 33.62
N GLU A 411 -39.32 -2.98 34.68
CA GLU A 411 -38.98 -3.26 36.10
C GLU A 411 -38.28 -4.58 36.43
N ASN A 412 -38.25 -5.55 35.54
CA ASN A 412 -37.71 -6.88 35.77
C ASN A 412 -36.36 -7.18 35.05
N ALA A 413 -35.80 -6.25 34.26
CA ALA A 413 -34.50 -6.49 33.67
C ALA A 413 -33.37 -5.99 34.57
N PRO A 414 -32.36 -6.80 34.86
CA PRO A 414 -31.29 -6.39 35.75
C PRO A 414 -30.45 -5.29 35.15
N PHE A 415 -30.40 -4.11 35.76
CA PHE A 415 -29.49 -3.02 35.37
C PHE A 415 -28.03 -3.47 35.42
N PHE A 416 -27.71 -4.38 36.38
CA PHE A 416 -26.39 -4.96 36.50
C PHE A 416 -26.47 -6.47 36.65
N GLU A 417 -25.57 -7.14 35.92
CA GLU A 417 -25.22 -8.51 36.22
C GLU A 417 -24.31 -8.50 37.46
N VAL A 418 -24.78 -9.07 38.54
CA VAL A 418 -24.04 -9.12 39.81
C VAL A 418 -23.15 -10.35 39.81
N ARG A 419 -21.86 -10.16 40.00
CA ARG A 419 -20.87 -11.24 40.13
C ARG A 419 -20.18 -11.13 41.48
N VAL A 420 -20.02 -12.25 42.18
CA VAL A 420 -19.27 -12.29 43.42
C VAL A 420 -17.77 -12.39 43.12
N ASP A 421 -16.99 -11.45 43.67
CA ASP A 421 -15.53 -11.50 43.66
C ASP A 421 -15.02 -11.76 45.10
N PRO A 422 -14.48 -12.96 45.36
CA PRO A 422 -13.98 -13.30 46.70
C PRO A 422 -12.79 -12.45 47.15
N SER A 423 -12.12 -11.76 46.24
CA SER A 423 -10.98 -10.88 46.56
C SER A 423 -11.41 -9.52 47.11
N ILE A 424 -12.68 -9.15 46.93
CA ILE A 424 -13.22 -7.92 47.51
C ILE A 424 -13.41 -8.15 49.01
N LYS A 425 -12.60 -7.48 49.83
CA LYS A 425 -12.66 -7.60 51.29
C LYS A 425 -13.80 -6.76 51.83
N MET A 426 -14.57 -7.35 52.72
CA MET A 426 -15.50 -6.64 53.61
C MET A 426 -14.69 -5.81 54.60
N GLY A 427 -14.58 -4.49 54.36
CA GLY A 427 -13.82 -3.57 55.21
C GLY A 427 -14.67 -2.35 55.59
N TRP A 428 -14.27 -1.67 56.67
CA TRP A 428 -14.85 -0.39 57.10
C TRP A 428 -14.37 0.72 56.15
N GLY A 429 -14.94 0.81 54.94
CA GLY A 429 -14.57 1.79 53.95
C GLY A 429 -15.70 2.10 53.00
N TRP A 430 -15.51 3.15 52.23
CA TRP A 430 -16.41 3.63 51.22
C TRP A 430 -16.78 2.59 50.14
N PRO A 431 -17.84 2.79 49.36
CA PRO A 431 -18.35 1.83 48.37
C PRO A 431 -17.32 1.20 47.45
N SER A 432 -16.24 1.90 47.18
CA SER A 432 -15.13 1.41 46.34
C SER A 432 -14.40 0.19 46.89
N GLU A 433 -14.47 -0.06 48.19
CA GLU A 433 -13.83 -1.23 48.82
C GLU A 433 -14.76 -2.47 48.88
N LYS A 434 -16.08 -2.23 48.76
CA LYS A 434 -17.12 -3.29 48.90
C LYS A 434 -17.68 -3.75 47.55
N HIS A 435 -17.42 -2.99 46.48
CA HIS A 435 -17.84 -3.33 45.13
C HIS A 435 -16.95 -2.69 44.07
N ARG A 436 -17.03 -3.21 42.85
CA ARG A 436 -16.35 -2.68 41.69
C ARG A 436 -17.28 -2.75 40.48
N VAL A 437 -17.68 -1.61 39.92
CA VAL A 437 -18.37 -1.57 38.66
C VAL A 437 -17.35 -1.84 37.57
N ALA A 438 -17.51 -2.96 36.85
CA ALA A 438 -16.62 -3.36 35.77
C ALA A 438 -17.12 -2.87 34.41
N VAL A 439 -18.46 -2.81 34.23
CA VAL A 439 -19.11 -2.33 33.01
C VAL A 439 -20.31 -1.50 33.43
N ASN A 440 -20.43 -0.29 32.88
CA ASN A 440 -21.60 0.55 33.11
C ASN A 440 -22.81 -0.01 32.36
N CYS A 441 -24.00 0.24 32.90
CA CYS A 441 -25.26 0.00 32.22
C CYS A 441 -25.46 1.05 31.12
N HIS A 442 -25.90 0.61 29.93
CA HIS A 442 -26.22 1.51 28.82
C HIS A 442 -27.73 1.53 28.58
N PRO A 443 -28.37 2.69 28.48
CA PRO A 443 -29.78 2.81 28.17
C PRO A 443 -30.08 2.43 26.72
N GLN A 444 -31.33 2.10 26.42
CA GLN A 444 -31.84 2.13 25.06
C GLN A 444 -32.03 3.60 24.65
N VAL A 445 -31.47 3.98 23.49
CA VAL A 445 -31.57 5.34 23.00
C VAL A 445 -31.97 5.34 21.51
N GLN A 446 -32.86 6.25 21.15
CA GLN A 446 -33.10 6.62 19.76
C GLN A 446 -32.81 8.10 19.59
N ALA A 447 -32.01 8.43 18.59
CA ALA A 447 -31.58 9.80 18.34
C ALA A 447 -31.47 10.12 16.85
N GLU A 448 -31.71 11.36 16.52
CA GLU A 448 -31.50 11.95 15.20
C GLU A 448 -30.41 13.01 15.26
N LEU A 449 -29.69 13.21 14.16
CA LEU A 449 -28.69 14.26 14.01
C LEU A 449 -29.21 15.32 13.05
N TYR A 450 -29.12 16.57 13.45
CA TYR A 450 -29.52 17.72 12.63
C TYR A 450 -28.33 18.62 12.36
N LYS A 451 -28.18 19.02 11.09
CA LYS A 451 -27.30 20.10 10.66
C LYS A 451 -28.11 21.42 10.68
N ASN A 452 -27.68 22.35 11.49
CA ASN A 452 -28.22 23.71 11.56
C ASN A 452 -27.25 24.68 10.90
N VAL A 453 -27.72 25.44 9.92
CA VAL A 453 -26.94 26.48 9.26
C VAL A 453 -27.41 27.84 9.72
N TYR A 454 -26.48 28.63 10.23
CA TYR A 454 -26.71 29.99 10.65
C TYR A 454 -26.00 30.96 9.71
N VAL A 455 -26.68 32.01 9.30
CA VAL A 455 -26.11 33.14 8.56
C VAL A 455 -26.39 34.41 9.36
N ASP A 456 -25.35 35.20 9.64
CA ASP A 456 -25.44 36.38 10.50
C ASP A 456 -26.06 36.08 11.86
N GLY A 457 -25.84 34.87 12.40
CA GLY A 457 -26.37 34.40 13.68
C GLY A 457 -27.83 33.93 13.67
N GLN A 458 -28.49 33.98 12.52
CA GLN A 458 -29.87 33.50 12.37
C GLN A 458 -29.89 32.10 11.75
N LEU A 459 -30.72 31.20 12.29
CA LEU A 459 -30.92 29.85 11.72
C LEU A 459 -31.65 30.00 10.37
N THR A 460 -30.97 29.63 9.30
CA THR A 460 -31.47 29.70 7.91
C THR A 460 -31.87 28.34 7.35
N GLU A 461 -31.25 27.28 7.84
CA GLU A 461 -31.52 25.92 7.37
C GLU A 461 -31.36 24.93 8.52
N GLN A 462 -32.25 23.93 8.57
CA GLN A 462 -32.12 22.75 9.43
C GLN A 462 -32.38 21.49 8.61
N THR A 463 -31.39 20.61 8.52
CA THR A 463 -31.49 19.37 7.73
C THR A 463 -31.16 18.18 8.61
N GLN A 464 -31.95 17.11 8.57
CA GLN A 464 -31.65 15.87 9.23
C GLN A 464 -30.51 15.13 8.47
N ILE A 465 -29.48 14.73 9.19
CA ILE A 465 -28.33 14.00 8.66
C ILE A 465 -28.48 12.50 8.95
N GLY A 466 -28.44 11.69 7.90
CA GLY A 466 -28.61 10.25 7.99
C GLY A 466 -30.03 9.86 8.45
N GLY A 467 -30.16 8.68 9.03
CA GLY A 467 -31.41 8.14 9.53
C GLY A 467 -31.48 8.13 11.06
N LEU A 468 -32.52 7.48 11.56
CA LEU A 468 -32.71 7.23 13.00
C LEU A 468 -31.59 6.33 13.53
N ASN A 469 -30.86 6.84 14.52
CA ASN A 469 -29.83 6.10 15.24
C ASN A 469 -30.45 5.37 16.42
N LYS A 470 -30.22 4.06 16.51
CA LYS A 470 -30.75 3.19 17.55
C LYS A 470 -29.64 2.54 18.34
N TYR A 471 -29.68 2.72 19.65
CA TYR A 471 -28.74 2.12 20.59
C TYR A 471 -29.52 1.16 21.49
N ARG A 472 -28.97 -0.04 21.65
CA ARG A 472 -29.62 -1.08 22.45
C ARG A 472 -29.26 -0.90 23.92
N TYR A 473 -30.19 -1.26 24.76
CA TYR A 473 -29.92 -1.47 26.15
C TYR A 473 -28.84 -2.55 26.37
N SER A 474 -27.97 -2.34 27.35
CA SER A 474 -27.04 -3.34 27.83
C SER A 474 -26.92 -3.23 29.35
N SER A 475 -27.10 -4.35 30.06
CA SER A 475 -26.83 -4.41 31.49
C SER A 475 -25.34 -4.17 31.76
N GLY A 476 -25.04 -3.46 32.83
CA GLY A 476 -23.70 -3.35 33.38
C GLY A 476 -23.26 -4.64 34.07
N VAL A 477 -21.99 -4.68 34.50
CA VAL A 477 -21.45 -5.75 35.35
C VAL A 477 -20.88 -5.15 36.62
N ILE A 478 -21.31 -5.64 37.73
CA ILE A 478 -20.80 -5.25 39.04
C ILE A 478 -20.24 -6.47 39.79
N TYR A 479 -19.04 -6.32 40.30
CA TYR A 479 -18.43 -7.27 41.19
C TYR A 479 -18.66 -6.83 42.62
N VAL A 480 -19.17 -7.73 43.47
CA VAL A 480 -19.48 -7.48 44.86
C VAL A 480 -18.80 -8.54 45.76
N ALA A 481 -18.60 -8.18 47.02
CA ALA A 481 -18.15 -9.13 48.01
C ALA A 481 -19.20 -10.24 48.22
N ARG A 482 -18.79 -11.39 48.77
CA ARG A 482 -19.71 -12.46 49.14
C ARG A 482 -20.82 -11.90 50.07
N ASP A 483 -22.02 -12.42 49.91
CA ASP A 483 -23.18 -12.09 50.74
C ASP A 483 -23.68 -10.63 50.63
N THR A 484 -23.49 -10.02 49.49
CA THR A 484 -23.97 -8.68 49.19
C THR A 484 -25.28 -8.73 48.41
N GLN A 485 -26.28 -7.96 48.82
CA GLN A 485 -27.50 -7.71 48.05
C GLN A 485 -27.35 -6.39 47.29
N VAL A 486 -27.75 -6.39 46.04
CA VAL A 486 -27.69 -5.20 45.18
C VAL A 486 -29.09 -4.73 44.83
N SER A 487 -29.38 -3.48 45.14
CA SER A 487 -30.61 -2.81 44.68
C SER A 487 -30.26 -1.58 43.84
N VAL A 488 -31.01 -1.35 42.76
CA VAL A 488 -30.82 -0.20 41.90
C VAL A 488 -32.05 0.70 42.00
N VAL A 489 -31.85 1.96 42.33
CA VAL A 489 -32.91 2.94 42.44
C VAL A 489 -32.73 4.01 41.36
N ASP A 490 -33.79 4.27 40.57
CA ASP A 490 -33.79 5.34 39.59
C ASP A 490 -33.99 6.69 40.28
N PRO A 491 -33.08 7.63 40.23
CA PRO A 491 -33.10 8.81 41.09
C PRO A 491 -33.95 9.98 40.64
N ALA A 492 -34.66 9.99 39.60
CA ALA A 492 -35.73 10.96 39.28
C ALA A 492 -36.09 11.04 37.78
N PRO A 493 -37.37 11.14 37.41
CA PRO A 493 -37.79 11.49 36.08
C PRO A 493 -37.56 12.98 35.83
N GLY A 494 -36.98 13.35 34.71
CA GLY A 494 -37.18 14.69 34.15
C GLY A 494 -36.01 15.63 33.97
N THR A 495 -34.78 15.19 33.91
CA THR A 495 -33.70 16.03 33.39
C THR A 495 -33.13 15.46 32.08
N ASN A 496 -33.12 16.27 31.03
CA ASN A 496 -32.70 15.94 29.67
C ASN A 496 -31.20 15.57 29.54
N LYS A 497 -30.47 15.37 30.63
CA LYS A 497 -29.07 15.00 30.62
C LYS A 497 -28.84 13.97 31.70
N GLN A 498 -28.70 12.73 31.30
CA GLN A 498 -28.23 11.60 32.08
C GLN A 498 -29.08 11.31 33.33
N ARG A 499 -29.97 10.33 33.24
CA ARG A 499 -30.42 9.61 34.41
C ARG A 499 -29.21 8.99 35.07
N VAL A 500 -28.75 9.55 36.15
CA VAL A 500 -27.70 8.93 36.99
C VAL A 500 -28.37 7.80 37.74
N LEU A 501 -28.10 6.58 37.30
CA LEU A 501 -28.48 5.40 38.07
C LEU A 501 -27.71 5.40 39.36
N SER A 502 -28.44 5.46 40.45
CA SER A 502 -27.87 5.34 41.77
C SER A 502 -27.83 3.86 42.16
N LEU A 503 -26.66 3.33 42.32
CA LEU A 503 -26.43 1.97 42.79
C LEU A 503 -26.36 1.94 44.30
N TYR A 504 -27.26 1.19 44.93
CA TYR A 504 -27.23 0.96 46.35
C TYR A 504 -26.89 -0.48 46.65
N LEU A 505 -25.92 -0.66 47.50
CA LEU A 505 -25.49 -1.97 47.98
C LEU A 505 -25.90 -2.11 49.43
N THR A 506 -26.70 -3.12 49.75
CA THR A 506 -27.04 -3.46 51.10
C THR A 506 -26.27 -4.74 51.49
N PHE A 507 -25.50 -4.65 52.52
CA PHE A 507 -24.71 -5.78 53.05
C PHE A 507 -25.50 -6.55 54.10
N LEU A 508 -25.10 -7.77 54.44
CA LEU A 508 -25.79 -8.61 55.43
C LEU A 508 -25.79 -8.03 56.84
N ASP A 509 -24.85 -7.15 57.14
CA ASP A 509 -24.81 -6.40 58.40
C ASP A 509 -25.84 -5.25 58.46
N GLY A 510 -26.63 -5.05 57.40
CA GLY A 510 -27.65 -4.03 57.32
C GLY A 510 -27.12 -2.65 56.91
N GLU A 511 -25.84 -2.51 56.66
CA GLU A 511 -25.25 -1.29 56.18
C GLU A 511 -25.64 -1.05 54.70
N THR A 512 -26.17 0.11 54.38
CA THR A 512 -26.53 0.52 53.00
C THR A 512 -25.63 1.65 52.60
N VAL A 513 -24.98 1.46 51.43
CA VAL A 513 -24.04 2.42 50.86
C VAL A 513 -24.56 2.86 49.50
N GLY A 514 -24.71 4.16 49.28
CA GLY A 514 -25.14 4.78 48.04
C GLY A 514 -23.98 5.47 47.30
N PRO A 515 -24.20 5.89 46.09
CA PRO A 515 -23.20 6.63 45.30
C PRO A 515 -22.95 8.01 45.90
N GLU A 516 -21.79 8.59 45.56
CA GLU A 516 -21.54 9.99 45.83
C GLU A 516 -22.57 10.87 45.08
N VAL A 517 -23.09 11.83 45.78
CA VAL A 517 -24.02 12.83 45.17
C VAL A 517 -23.21 13.74 44.26
N PRO A 518 -23.63 13.92 43.00
CA PRO A 518 -22.96 14.87 42.11
C PRO A 518 -22.83 16.24 42.73
N ALA A 519 -21.66 16.84 42.69
CA ALA A 519 -21.34 18.12 43.35
C ALA A 519 -22.20 19.32 42.83
N ASP A 520 -22.87 19.16 41.71
CA ASP A 520 -23.73 20.13 41.07
C ASP A 520 -25.21 20.11 41.53
N TRP A 521 -25.55 19.21 42.45
CA TRP A 521 -26.92 19.11 42.94
C TRP A 521 -27.22 20.18 43.98
N SER A 522 -28.31 20.92 43.72
CA SER A 522 -28.80 21.88 44.73
C SER A 522 -29.25 21.17 46.02
N LYS A 523 -29.18 21.84 47.18
CA LYS A 523 -29.63 21.32 48.44
C LYS A 523 -31.08 20.82 48.39
N GLN A 524 -31.94 21.46 47.60
CA GLN A 524 -33.34 21.06 47.43
C GLN A 524 -33.46 19.74 46.64
N LYS A 525 -32.62 19.55 45.60
CA LYS A 525 -32.58 18.34 44.80
C LYS A 525 -32.02 17.14 45.62
N LEU A 526 -31.04 17.43 46.45
CA LEU A 526 -30.49 16.47 47.41
C LEU A 526 -31.56 15.95 48.41
N ALA A 527 -32.31 16.89 49.04
CA ALA A 527 -33.37 16.56 49.98
C ALA A 527 -34.52 15.78 49.33
N GLN A 528 -34.88 16.10 48.09
CA GLN A 528 -35.88 15.34 47.32
C GLN A 528 -35.37 13.92 46.98
N HIS A 529 -34.13 13.78 46.64
CA HIS A 529 -33.51 12.47 46.38
C HIS A 529 -33.43 11.60 47.61
N GLU A 530 -33.00 12.17 48.75
CA GLU A 530 -32.97 11.48 50.03
C GLU A 530 -34.35 11.02 50.50
N ALA A 531 -35.37 11.90 50.34
CA ALA A 531 -36.75 11.57 50.66
C ALA A 531 -37.32 10.44 49.80
N ALA A 532 -37.06 10.50 48.47
CA ALA A 532 -37.47 9.45 47.53
C ALA A 532 -36.76 8.11 47.81
N LEU A 533 -35.50 8.17 48.22
CA LEU A 533 -34.70 7.00 48.63
C LEU A 533 -35.27 6.34 49.89
N GLN A 534 -35.52 7.14 50.92
CA GLN A 534 -36.10 6.64 52.18
C GLN A 534 -37.48 6.01 51.95
N GLN A 535 -38.28 6.59 51.10
CA GLN A 535 -39.57 6.03 50.73
C GLN A 535 -39.41 4.70 49.99
N LYS A 536 -38.49 4.62 49.05
CA LYS A 536 -38.22 3.36 48.29
C LYS A 536 -37.65 2.25 49.19
N MET A 537 -36.73 2.57 50.09
CA MET A 537 -36.24 1.64 51.09
C MET A 537 -37.37 1.09 52.00
N LYS A 538 -38.28 1.95 52.40
CA LYS A 538 -39.47 1.58 53.18
C LYS A 538 -40.40 0.64 52.40
N GLU A 539 -40.63 0.93 51.09
CA GLU A 539 -41.41 0.06 50.19
C GLU A 539 -40.77 -1.30 50.01
N LEU A 540 -39.45 -1.40 50.04
CA LEU A 540 -38.68 -2.63 49.96
C LEU A 540 -38.55 -3.37 51.29
N GLY A 541 -39.19 -2.86 52.37
CA GLY A 541 -39.17 -3.48 53.69
C GLY A 541 -37.84 -3.35 54.42
N ARG A 542 -37.07 -2.35 54.14
CA ARG A 542 -35.73 -2.08 54.65
C ARG A 542 -35.62 -0.76 55.38
#